data_3827f4f6a50b83a2473a76ee9ff6edda
#
_entry.id   3827f4f6a50b83a2473a76ee9ff6edda
#
_cell.length_a   1.000
_cell.length_b   1.000
_cell.length_c   1.000
_cell.angle_alpha   90.00
_cell.angle_beta   90.00
_cell.angle_gamma   90.00
#
_symmetry.space_group_name_H-M   'P 1'
#
loop_
_entity.id
_entity.type
_entity.pdbx_description
1 polymer ?
#
loop_
_entity_poly.entity_id
_entity_poly.type
_entity_poly.pdbx_seq_one_letter_code
_entity_poly.pdbx_strand_id
1 'polypeptide(L)'
;MIPNREWIRQWVEKRPGLSSQVDLERYFTQLRIAGNSIEVARIGMCSVPSGELLVRDPIRYLSNREELPYFVTSPVGIYPLEVAFTRTEDGDILYLAVRLRFNYRPAVHFEQALTGEEEIESFDGGFYGFFSESGLGCICDELSHQAFCDFVEKWRQEHPDGRLYSDYFGPLFEQSRISSPEIQNEGGSFLNWTVPGTSYRIPMFQTGWGEGQYPAYWGQDEEGRVCQLVVWFVDLEEGENPEEAFDIRTNLSVLEPVQEGWKGRVRLRDWEGFFEAEDSYSLLVCSDVKSEEEAEIACEKLLTQQYAALDVMMTALLDRYPIMQLEYGHTMADNAPEMPNVLDKNDFSALLYPKRIVFNPNQNTIAAAFSCTWDTENGFAAIVRGETLVEMGNETLVPEWQTEQKSEPDQEQEESELTE
;
A
#
# COMPACT_ATOMS: atom_id res chain seq x y z
N MET A 1 -3.39 -27.01 -4.13
CA MET A 1 -3.51 -28.20 -5.04
C MET A 1 -2.53 -28.03 -6.19
N ILE A 2 -1.85 -29.10 -6.68
CA ILE A 2 -0.96 -29.00 -7.84
C ILE A 2 -1.77 -29.37 -9.07
N PRO A 3 -1.93 -28.47 -10.05
CA PRO A 3 -2.63 -28.77 -11.29
C PRO A 3 -1.99 -29.97 -12.03
N ASN A 4 -2.76 -30.64 -12.88
CA ASN A 4 -2.24 -31.76 -13.63
C ASN A 4 -1.21 -31.28 -14.68
N ARG A 5 -0.37 -32.21 -15.18
CA ARG A 5 0.73 -31.86 -16.11
C ARG A 5 0.26 -31.28 -17.43
N GLU A 6 -0.91 -31.71 -17.93
CA GLU A 6 -1.47 -31.22 -19.17
C GLU A 6 -1.91 -29.76 -19.01
N TRP A 7 -2.61 -29.45 -17.92
CA TRP A 7 -3.02 -28.09 -17.61
C TRP A 7 -1.81 -27.14 -17.45
N ILE A 8 -0.73 -27.59 -16.75
CA ILE A 8 0.49 -26.79 -16.61
C ILE A 8 1.13 -26.51 -17.97
N ARG A 9 1.14 -27.49 -18.88
CA ARG A 9 1.67 -27.29 -20.24
C ARG A 9 0.89 -26.23 -20.99
N GLN A 10 -0.43 -26.31 -20.97
CA GLN A 10 -1.34 -25.34 -21.61
C GLN A 10 -1.18 -23.95 -20.97
N TRP A 11 -1.09 -23.87 -19.64
CA TRP A 11 -0.85 -22.64 -18.94
C TRP A 11 0.46 -21.97 -19.36
N VAL A 12 1.55 -22.71 -19.46
CA VAL A 12 2.84 -22.16 -19.94
C VAL A 12 2.71 -21.62 -21.36
N GLU A 13 1.97 -22.29 -22.22
CA GLU A 13 1.73 -21.86 -23.60
C GLU A 13 0.87 -20.59 -23.68
N LYS A 14 -0.17 -20.50 -22.85
CA LYS A 14 -1.11 -19.36 -22.81
C LYS A 14 -0.64 -18.20 -21.94
N ARG A 15 0.39 -18.38 -21.13
CA ARG A 15 0.87 -17.42 -20.13
C ARG A 15 1.03 -15.98 -20.64
N PRO A 16 1.52 -15.71 -21.86
CA PRO A 16 1.60 -14.35 -22.37
C PRO A 16 0.24 -13.63 -22.48
N GLY A 17 -0.84 -14.38 -22.75
CA GLY A 17 -2.19 -13.85 -22.82
C GLY A 17 -2.87 -13.71 -21.46
N LEU A 18 -2.32 -14.34 -20.40
CA LEU A 18 -2.81 -14.25 -19.03
C LEU A 18 -2.21 -13.06 -18.25
N SER A 19 -1.31 -12.32 -18.89
CA SER A 19 -0.75 -11.10 -18.31
C SER A 19 -1.72 -9.96 -18.45
N SER A 20 -1.82 -9.11 -17.40
CA SER A 20 -2.56 -7.86 -17.51
C SER A 20 -1.94 -6.97 -18.59
N GLN A 21 -2.79 -6.36 -19.40
CA GLN A 21 -2.37 -5.34 -20.38
C GLN A 21 -2.23 -3.97 -19.71
N VAL A 22 -2.84 -3.80 -18.53
CA VAL A 22 -2.79 -2.58 -17.72
C VAL A 22 -1.75 -2.76 -16.63
N ASP A 23 -0.95 -1.74 -16.40
CA ASP A 23 -0.05 -1.68 -15.24
C ASP A 23 -0.89 -1.42 -13.98
N LEU A 24 -1.18 -2.49 -13.23
CA LEU A 24 -2.00 -2.41 -12.02
C LEU A 24 -1.29 -1.72 -10.84
N GLU A 25 0.03 -1.59 -10.88
CA GLU A 25 0.78 -0.83 -9.86
C GLU A 25 0.37 0.65 -9.85
N ARG A 26 -0.03 1.19 -11.00
CA ARG A 26 -0.49 2.58 -11.17
C ARG A 26 -1.65 2.94 -10.24
N TYR A 27 -2.57 2.03 -9.98
CA TYR A 27 -3.71 2.27 -9.09
C TYR A 27 -3.29 2.56 -7.64
N PHE A 28 -2.09 2.15 -7.26
CA PHE A 28 -1.57 2.31 -5.90
C PHE A 28 -0.41 3.30 -5.78
N THR A 29 0.10 3.81 -6.91
CA THR A 29 1.26 4.70 -6.95
C THR A 29 0.98 6.03 -7.62
N GLN A 30 0.00 6.10 -8.53
CA GLN A 30 -0.37 7.33 -9.21
C GLN A 30 -1.51 8.05 -8.49
N LEU A 31 -1.50 9.37 -8.55
CA LEU A 31 -2.53 10.22 -7.96
C LEU A 31 -3.73 10.45 -8.88
N ARG A 32 -3.51 10.22 -10.17
CA ARG A 32 -4.55 10.33 -11.18
C ARG A 32 -4.37 9.27 -12.24
N ILE A 33 -5.48 8.72 -12.70
CA ILE A 33 -5.56 7.84 -13.87
C ILE A 33 -6.75 8.33 -14.69
N ALA A 34 -6.53 8.62 -15.99
CA ALA A 34 -7.57 9.09 -16.90
C ALA A 34 -8.41 10.25 -16.31
N GLY A 35 -7.75 11.28 -15.77
CA GLY A 35 -8.41 12.45 -15.17
C GLY A 35 -8.99 12.24 -13.76
N ASN A 36 -9.18 11.01 -13.30
CA ASN A 36 -9.74 10.70 -11.99
C ASN A 36 -8.67 10.75 -10.90
N SER A 37 -8.93 11.45 -9.79
CA SER A 37 -8.06 11.45 -8.62
C SER A 37 -8.10 10.08 -7.94
N ILE A 38 -6.92 9.51 -7.66
CA ILE A 38 -6.78 8.21 -7.00
C ILE A 38 -6.32 8.44 -5.56
N GLU A 39 -7.05 7.86 -4.64
CA GLU A 39 -6.69 7.79 -3.23
C GLU A 39 -6.40 6.34 -2.86
N VAL A 40 -5.45 6.12 -1.95
CA VAL A 40 -5.12 4.78 -1.45
C VAL A 40 -5.25 4.78 0.06
N ALA A 41 -5.95 3.79 0.59
CA ALA A 41 -6.12 3.62 2.03
C ALA A 41 -5.90 2.15 2.42
N ARG A 42 -5.40 1.95 3.63
CA ARG A 42 -5.32 0.63 4.25
C ARG A 42 -6.67 0.30 4.89
N ILE A 43 -7.27 -0.81 4.47
CA ILE A 43 -8.60 -1.24 4.91
C ILE A 43 -8.58 -2.50 5.81
N GLY A 44 -7.41 -3.06 6.09
CA GLY A 44 -7.31 -4.20 6.98
C GLY A 44 -6.01 -4.96 6.87
N MET A 45 -6.01 -6.12 7.52
CA MET A 45 -4.93 -7.11 7.48
C MET A 45 -5.50 -8.46 7.10
N CYS A 46 -4.80 -9.22 6.29
CA CYS A 46 -5.14 -10.60 5.95
C CYS A 46 -4.15 -11.56 6.61
N SER A 47 -4.68 -12.58 7.29
CA SER A 47 -3.85 -13.67 7.80
C SER A 47 -3.62 -14.71 6.72
N VAL A 48 -2.37 -15.05 6.46
CA VAL A 48 -1.92 -15.99 5.42
C VAL A 48 -1.08 -17.11 6.07
N PRO A 49 -1.71 -18.03 6.82
CA PRO A 49 -0.98 -19.07 7.54
C PRO A 49 -0.46 -20.22 6.66
N SER A 50 -1.04 -20.48 5.49
CA SER A 50 -0.60 -21.56 4.59
C SER A 50 0.11 -21.03 3.33
N GLY A 51 -0.17 -19.80 2.91
CA GLY A 51 0.28 -19.24 1.65
C GLY A 51 -0.65 -19.59 0.46
N GLU A 52 -1.68 -20.38 0.68
CA GLU A 52 -2.68 -20.77 -0.33
C GLU A 52 -3.86 -19.80 -0.26
N LEU A 53 -3.93 -18.85 -1.19
CA LEU A 53 -4.93 -17.79 -1.21
C LEU A 53 -6.09 -18.09 -2.15
N LEU A 54 -7.25 -17.59 -1.80
CA LEU A 54 -8.43 -17.51 -2.66
C LEU A 54 -9.11 -16.16 -2.53
N VAL A 55 -9.76 -15.72 -3.60
CA VAL A 55 -10.63 -14.53 -3.62
C VAL A 55 -12.03 -14.97 -3.97
N ARG A 56 -13.01 -14.67 -3.11
CA ARG A 56 -14.40 -15.11 -3.28
C ARG A 56 -15.38 -14.08 -2.72
N ASP A 57 -16.62 -14.17 -3.14
CA ASP A 57 -17.74 -13.50 -2.47
C ASP A 57 -17.97 -14.14 -1.09
N PRO A 58 -17.81 -13.41 0.01
CA PRO A 58 -17.90 -13.97 1.36
C PRO A 58 -19.31 -14.42 1.74
N ILE A 59 -20.35 -13.90 1.06
CA ILE A 59 -21.74 -14.18 1.38
C ILE A 59 -22.32 -15.34 0.56
N ARG A 60 -21.85 -15.47 -0.70
CA ARG A 60 -22.39 -16.44 -1.65
C ARG A 60 -21.56 -17.71 -1.77
N TYR A 61 -20.25 -17.56 -1.87
CA TYR A 61 -19.38 -18.68 -2.25
C TYR A 61 -18.43 -19.14 -1.15
N LEU A 62 -17.92 -18.25 -0.30
CA LEU A 62 -16.87 -18.60 0.67
C LEU A 62 -17.28 -19.69 1.68
N SER A 63 -18.60 -19.92 1.93
CA SER A 63 -19.04 -21.02 2.80
C SER A 63 -19.05 -22.40 2.13
N ASN A 64 -18.71 -22.49 0.85
CA ASN A 64 -18.51 -23.74 0.14
C ASN A 64 -17.08 -24.26 0.39
N ARG A 65 -16.95 -25.43 1.04
CA ARG A 65 -15.66 -26.05 1.37
C ARG A 65 -14.89 -26.58 0.15
N GLU A 66 -15.55 -26.67 -1.01
CA GLU A 66 -14.95 -27.14 -2.25
C GLU A 66 -14.29 -26.01 -3.07
N GLU A 67 -14.40 -24.75 -2.58
CA GLU A 67 -13.69 -23.63 -3.22
C GLU A 67 -12.18 -23.83 -3.17
N LEU A 68 -11.54 -23.70 -4.32
CA LEU A 68 -10.12 -23.96 -4.46
C LEU A 68 -9.29 -22.71 -4.32
N PRO A 69 -8.16 -22.77 -3.59
CA PRO A 69 -7.18 -21.69 -3.61
C PRO A 69 -6.46 -21.63 -4.96
N TYR A 70 -5.83 -20.50 -5.23
CA TYR A 70 -4.94 -20.33 -6.38
C TYR A 70 -3.75 -21.28 -6.29
N PHE A 71 -3.31 -21.83 -7.43
CA PHE A 71 -2.23 -22.81 -7.45
C PHE A 71 -0.84 -22.19 -7.19
N VAL A 72 -0.67 -20.88 -7.45
CA VAL A 72 0.51 -20.12 -7.05
C VAL A 72 0.37 -19.71 -5.59
N THR A 73 1.41 -19.94 -4.80
CA THR A 73 1.39 -19.64 -3.37
C THR A 73 2.09 -18.32 -3.05
N SER A 74 1.64 -17.66 -2.00
CA SER A 74 2.25 -16.46 -1.44
C SER A 74 3.16 -16.79 -0.24
N PRO A 75 3.98 -15.85 0.24
CA PRO A 75 4.66 -15.99 1.52
C PRO A 75 3.66 -16.12 2.68
N VAL A 76 4.02 -16.89 3.72
CA VAL A 76 3.23 -17.01 4.95
C VAL A 76 3.44 -15.78 5.83
N GLY A 77 2.37 -15.22 6.40
CA GLY A 77 2.46 -14.02 7.25
C GLY A 77 1.11 -13.38 7.54
N ILE A 78 1.16 -12.13 7.98
CA ILE A 78 0.01 -11.24 8.12
C ILE A 78 0.33 -9.98 7.31
N TYR A 79 -0.53 -9.67 6.34
CA TYR A 79 -0.21 -8.67 5.33
C TYR A 79 -1.27 -7.59 5.25
N PRO A 80 -0.90 -6.33 4.99
CA PRO A 80 -1.84 -5.23 4.82
C PRO A 80 -2.65 -5.42 3.54
N LEU A 81 -3.95 -5.11 3.65
CA LEU A 81 -4.84 -4.93 2.52
C LEU A 81 -5.06 -3.44 2.30
N GLU A 82 -4.77 -2.99 1.11
CA GLU A 82 -4.96 -1.61 0.66
C GLU A 82 -6.02 -1.55 -0.42
N VAL A 83 -6.76 -0.45 -0.47
CA VAL A 83 -7.72 -0.14 -1.53
C VAL A 83 -7.31 1.13 -2.26
N ALA A 84 -7.32 1.05 -3.59
CA ALA A 84 -7.28 2.24 -4.45
C ALA A 84 -8.70 2.63 -4.81
N PHE A 85 -9.06 3.89 -4.64
CA PHE A 85 -10.41 4.38 -4.89
C PHE A 85 -10.41 5.79 -5.48
N THR A 86 -11.52 6.15 -6.08
CA THR A 86 -11.81 7.51 -6.53
C THR A 86 -13.14 7.97 -5.95
N ARG A 87 -13.40 9.27 -6.03
CA ARG A 87 -14.71 9.85 -5.70
C ARG A 87 -15.45 10.16 -6.97
N THR A 88 -16.69 9.71 -7.07
CA THR A 88 -17.59 10.02 -8.16
C THR A 88 -18.03 11.50 -8.09
N GLU A 89 -18.65 12.03 -9.14
CA GLU A 89 -19.21 13.38 -9.16
C GLU A 89 -20.23 13.63 -8.06
N ASP A 90 -20.98 12.60 -7.66
CA ASP A 90 -21.96 12.64 -6.56
C ASP A 90 -21.30 12.55 -5.17
N GLY A 91 -19.99 12.34 -5.10
CA GLY A 91 -19.20 12.23 -3.88
C GLY A 91 -19.13 10.82 -3.29
N ASP A 92 -19.72 9.84 -3.95
CA ASP A 92 -19.61 8.44 -3.57
C ASP A 92 -18.20 7.89 -3.81
N ILE A 93 -17.79 6.92 -3.00
CA ILE A 93 -16.49 6.28 -3.10
C ILE A 93 -16.61 5.05 -4.00
N LEU A 94 -15.83 5.04 -5.08
CA LEU A 94 -15.72 3.92 -6.00
C LEU A 94 -14.38 3.22 -5.80
N TYR A 95 -14.42 1.97 -5.33
CA TYR A 95 -13.23 1.14 -5.22
C TYR A 95 -12.79 0.66 -6.60
N LEU A 96 -11.55 0.89 -6.94
CA LEU A 96 -10.96 0.59 -8.25
C LEU A 96 -10.20 -0.73 -8.24
N ALA A 97 -9.46 -0.97 -7.18
CA ALA A 97 -8.70 -2.19 -6.96
C ALA A 97 -8.38 -2.36 -5.48
N VAL A 98 -8.17 -3.61 -5.04
CA VAL A 98 -7.57 -3.90 -3.74
C VAL A 98 -6.25 -4.65 -3.93
N ARG A 99 -5.30 -4.42 -3.02
CA ARG A 99 -3.98 -5.02 -3.03
C ARG A 99 -3.66 -5.65 -1.68
N LEU A 100 -3.38 -6.96 -1.67
CA LEU A 100 -2.72 -7.62 -0.55
C LEU A 100 -1.22 -7.61 -0.80
N ARG A 101 -0.45 -6.90 0.03
CA ARG A 101 0.97 -6.64 -0.18
C ARG A 101 1.83 -7.56 0.69
N PHE A 102 2.69 -8.38 0.07
CA PHE A 102 3.58 -9.29 0.77
C PHE A 102 4.94 -8.68 1.09
N ASN A 103 5.36 -7.72 0.29
CA ASN A 103 6.58 -6.93 0.51
C ASN A 103 6.48 -5.58 -0.23
N TYR A 104 7.48 -4.73 -0.07
CA TYR A 104 7.49 -3.37 -0.63
C TYR A 104 8.20 -3.25 -1.98
N ARG A 105 8.49 -4.34 -2.66
CA ARG A 105 9.04 -4.29 -4.00
C ARG A 105 7.95 -3.97 -5.01
N PRO A 106 8.20 -3.06 -5.96
CA PRO A 106 7.22 -2.77 -7.00
C PRO A 106 6.98 -4.01 -7.86
N ALA A 107 5.72 -4.24 -8.22
CA ALA A 107 5.40 -5.24 -9.21
C ALA A 107 5.66 -4.67 -10.61
N VAL A 108 6.37 -5.42 -11.43
CA VAL A 108 6.66 -5.07 -12.83
C VAL A 108 5.92 -5.96 -13.82
N HIS A 109 5.27 -7.00 -13.31
CA HIS A 109 4.49 -7.94 -14.10
C HIS A 109 3.28 -8.44 -13.33
N PHE A 110 2.14 -8.51 -14.00
CA PHE A 110 0.88 -8.98 -13.41
C PHE A 110 0.34 -10.16 -14.21
N GLU A 111 0.17 -11.29 -13.55
CA GLU A 111 -0.33 -12.54 -14.16
C GLU A 111 -1.60 -12.99 -13.45
N GLN A 112 -2.61 -13.42 -14.19
CA GLN A 112 -3.88 -13.86 -13.61
C GLN A 112 -3.68 -14.96 -12.56
N ALA A 113 -4.35 -14.80 -11.42
CA ALA A 113 -4.37 -15.77 -10.35
C ALA A 113 -5.41 -16.85 -10.68
N LEU A 114 -4.93 -18.07 -10.92
CA LEU A 114 -5.72 -19.22 -11.36
C LEU A 114 -5.70 -20.33 -10.32
N THR A 115 -6.78 -21.13 -10.28
CA THR A 115 -6.89 -22.31 -9.39
C THR A 115 -6.18 -23.54 -9.94
N GLY A 116 -6.04 -23.62 -11.28
CA GLY A 116 -5.51 -24.77 -11.98
C GLY A 116 -6.57 -25.74 -12.50
N GLU A 117 -7.84 -25.32 -12.47
CA GLU A 117 -8.99 -26.06 -12.99
C GLU A 117 -9.72 -25.32 -14.12
N GLU A 118 -9.28 -24.12 -14.46
CA GLU A 118 -9.85 -23.32 -15.57
C GLU A 118 -9.67 -24.06 -16.93
N GLU A 119 -10.64 -23.88 -17.84
CA GLU A 119 -10.54 -24.37 -19.21
C GLU A 119 -9.54 -23.58 -20.05
N ILE A 120 -8.26 -23.70 -19.68
CA ILE A 120 -7.19 -22.86 -20.22
C ILE A 120 -6.89 -23.12 -21.69
N GLU A 121 -7.24 -24.31 -22.22
CA GLU A 121 -7.06 -24.67 -23.63
C GLU A 121 -7.88 -23.74 -24.55
N SER A 122 -9.11 -23.42 -24.15
CA SER A 122 -10.03 -22.55 -24.88
C SER A 122 -9.81 -21.06 -24.66
N PHE A 123 -8.81 -20.67 -23.86
CA PHE A 123 -8.55 -19.26 -23.57
C PHE A 123 -8.12 -18.53 -24.85
N ASP A 124 -8.90 -17.52 -25.22
CA ASP A 124 -8.70 -16.69 -26.43
C ASP A 124 -8.55 -15.19 -26.14
N GLY A 125 -8.41 -14.84 -24.85
CA GLY A 125 -8.29 -13.48 -24.33
C GLY A 125 -9.29 -13.19 -23.21
N GLY A 126 -9.23 -12.01 -22.63
CA GLY A 126 -10.03 -11.63 -21.47
C GLY A 126 -9.41 -12.11 -20.16
N PHE A 127 -10.26 -12.52 -19.20
CA PHE A 127 -9.78 -12.94 -17.89
C PHE A 127 -10.64 -14.03 -17.26
N TYR A 128 -10.02 -14.81 -16.39
CA TYR A 128 -10.68 -15.59 -15.36
C TYR A 128 -10.81 -14.74 -14.11
N GLY A 129 -11.88 -14.93 -13.35
CA GLY A 129 -12.12 -14.13 -12.15
C GLY A 129 -13.11 -14.79 -11.21
N PHE A 130 -13.23 -14.24 -10.01
CA PHE A 130 -14.27 -14.66 -9.09
C PHE A 130 -15.58 -13.92 -9.39
N PHE A 131 -16.69 -14.58 -9.12
CA PHE A 131 -18.02 -13.97 -9.21
C PHE A 131 -18.38 -13.31 -7.88
N SER A 132 -18.86 -12.07 -7.95
CA SER A 132 -19.49 -11.34 -6.84
C SER A 132 -20.97 -11.16 -7.17
N GLU A 133 -21.84 -11.84 -6.43
CA GLU A 133 -23.30 -11.67 -6.50
C GLU A 133 -23.82 -10.78 -5.36
N SER A 134 -23.07 -10.64 -4.29
CA SER A 134 -23.44 -9.77 -3.17
C SER A 134 -22.86 -8.36 -3.29
N GLY A 135 -22.07 -8.07 -4.32
CA GLY A 135 -21.29 -6.84 -4.43
C GLY A 135 -20.09 -6.80 -3.48
N LEU A 136 -19.72 -7.94 -2.89
CA LEU A 136 -18.61 -8.07 -1.95
C LEU A 136 -17.57 -9.07 -2.45
N GLY A 137 -16.32 -8.82 -2.08
CA GLY A 137 -15.20 -9.74 -2.19
C GLY A 137 -14.49 -9.91 -0.87
N CYS A 138 -13.68 -10.95 -0.75
CA CYS A 138 -12.72 -11.11 0.32
C CYS A 138 -11.46 -11.79 -0.19
N ILE A 139 -10.34 -11.55 0.47
CA ILE A 139 -9.12 -12.33 0.31
C ILE A 139 -8.96 -13.20 1.55
N CYS A 140 -8.78 -14.49 1.32
CA CYS A 140 -8.77 -15.50 2.37
C CYS A 140 -7.66 -16.53 2.11
N ASP A 141 -6.98 -16.96 3.15
CA ASP A 141 -6.09 -18.11 3.11
C ASP A 141 -6.90 -19.40 3.35
N GLU A 142 -6.48 -20.51 2.77
CA GLU A 142 -7.18 -21.81 2.85
C GLU A 142 -7.51 -22.24 4.29
N LEU A 143 -6.59 -22.06 5.24
CA LEU A 143 -6.86 -22.38 6.65
C LEU A 143 -7.86 -21.41 7.28
N SER A 144 -7.85 -20.16 6.87
CA SER A 144 -8.84 -19.16 7.29
C SER A 144 -10.21 -19.45 6.66
N HIS A 145 -10.23 -19.94 5.42
CA HIS A 145 -11.44 -20.39 4.71
C HIS A 145 -12.10 -21.56 5.44
N GLN A 146 -11.33 -22.56 5.82
CA GLN A 146 -11.88 -23.70 6.60
C GLN A 146 -12.50 -23.22 7.91
N ALA A 147 -11.83 -22.33 8.62
CA ALA A 147 -12.37 -21.75 9.86
C ALA A 147 -13.64 -20.89 9.62
N PHE A 148 -13.71 -20.19 8.48
CA PHE A 148 -14.91 -19.47 8.06
C PHE A 148 -16.07 -20.42 7.82
N CYS A 149 -15.84 -21.53 7.12
CA CYS A 149 -16.88 -22.56 6.89
C CYS A 149 -17.42 -23.14 8.19
N ASP A 150 -16.52 -23.47 9.16
CA ASP A 150 -16.91 -23.95 10.48
C ASP A 150 -17.74 -22.92 11.25
N PHE A 151 -17.34 -21.64 11.16
CA PHE A 151 -18.11 -20.55 11.76
C PHE A 151 -19.51 -20.45 11.15
N VAL A 152 -19.63 -20.42 9.82
CA VAL A 152 -20.94 -20.29 9.13
C VAL A 152 -21.83 -21.48 9.42
N GLU A 153 -21.28 -22.70 9.43
CA GLU A 153 -22.03 -23.90 9.76
C GLU A 153 -22.62 -23.84 11.19
N LYS A 154 -21.80 -23.45 12.16
CA LYS A 154 -22.22 -23.24 13.55
C LYS A 154 -23.27 -22.13 13.66
N TRP A 155 -23.02 -20.99 13.02
CA TRP A 155 -23.92 -19.86 13.05
C TRP A 155 -25.31 -20.22 12.50
N ARG A 156 -25.36 -20.94 11.38
CA ARG A 156 -26.64 -21.43 10.79
C ARG A 156 -27.39 -22.40 11.69
N GLN A 157 -26.69 -23.25 12.46
CA GLN A 157 -27.32 -24.13 13.46
C GLN A 157 -27.96 -23.33 14.59
N GLU A 158 -27.32 -22.25 15.03
CA GLU A 158 -27.80 -21.36 16.10
C GLU A 158 -28.91 -20.40 15.59
N HIS A 159 -28.89 -20.07 14.28
CA HIS A 159 -29.80 -19.13 13.62
C HIS A 159 -30.43 -19.75 12.35
N PRO A 160 -31.32 -20.76 12.46
CA PRO A 160 -31.82 -21.50 11.29
C PRO A 160 -32.58 -20.62 10.28
N ASP A 161 -33.26 -19.56 10.73
CA ASP A 161 -33.97 -18.59 9.89
C ASP A 161 -33.15 -17.31 9.62
N GLY A 162 -31.93 -17.25 10.12
CA GLY A 162 -31.06 -16.08 10.02
C GLY A 162 -30.48 -15.87 8.63
N ARG A 163 -30.31 -14.62 8.25
CA ARG A 163 -29.61 -14.19 7.02
C ARG A 163 -28.22 -13.71 7.37
N LEU A 164 -27.21 -14.45 6.92
CA LEU A 164 -25.81 -14.23 7.31
C LEU A 164 -25.36 -12.77 7.11
N TYR A 165 -25.73 -12.13 6.01
CA TYR A 165 -25.39 -10.72 5.81
C TYR A 165 -26.21 -9.81 6.74
N SER A 166 -27.54 -9.82 6.64
CA SER A 166 -28.39 -8.85 7.35
C SER A 166 -28.27 -8.95 8.87
N ASP A 167 -28.15 -10.18 9.40
CA ASP A 167 -28.21 -10.41 10.84
C ASP A 167 -26.83 -10.50 11.51
N TYR A 168 -25.74 -10.68 10.72
CA TYR A 168 -24.39 -10.79 11.25
C TYR A 168 -23.42 -9.80 10.64
N PHE A 169 -23.12 -9.85 9.32
CA PHE A 169 -22.09 -9.03 8.72
C PHE A 169 -22.51 -7.58 8.51
N GLY A 170 -23.75 -7.29 8.11
CA GLY A 170 -24.22 -5.93 7.84
C GLY A 170 -24.01 -4.96 9.02
N PRO A 171 -24.40 -5.33 10.26
CA PRO A 171 -24.08 -4.51 11.43
C PRO A 171 -22.60 -4.27 11.66
N LEU A 172 -21.71 -5.22 11.30
CA LEU A 172 -20.26 -5.08 11.42
C LEU A 172 -19.68 -4.14 10.35
N PHE A 173 -20.21 -4.22 9.11
CA PHE A 173 -19.86 -3.28 8.05
C PHE A 173 -20.24 -1.84 8.43
N GLU A 174 -21.46 -1.65 8.97
CA GLU A 174 -21.88 -0.32 9.44
C GLU A 174 -21.03 0.18 10.61
N GLN A 175 -20.61 -0.70 11.52
CA GLN A 175 -19.67 -0.32 12.59
C GLN A 175 -18.30 0.07 12.04
N SER A 176 -17.82 -0.64 11.00
CA SER A 176 -16.58 -0.29 10.30
C SER A 176 -16.67 1.10 9.68
N ARG A 177 -17.81 1.39 9.00
CA ARG A 177 -18.06 2.72 8.40
C ARG A 177 -18.03 3.85 9.43
N ILE A 178 -18.64 3.65 10.59
CA ILE A 178 -18.63 4.65 11.67
C ILE A 178 -17.18 4.95 12.13
N SER A 179 -16.29 3.96 12.03
CA SER A 179 -14.88 4.12 12.44
C SER A 179 -14.02 4.80 11.39
N SER A 180 -14.38 4.71 10.11
CA SER A 180 -13.63 5.27 8.97
C SER A 180 -14.59 5.75 7.88
N PRO A 181 -15.39 6.80 8.16
CA PRO A 181 -16.46 7.25 7.25
C PRO A 181 -15.92 7.91 5.97
N GLU A 182 -14.68 8.40 5.98
CA GLU A 182 -14.05 9.12 4.87
C GLU A 182 -13.71 8.24 3.67
N ILE A 183 -13.64 6.93 3.87
CA ILE A 183 -13.28 5.93 2.83
C ILE A 183 -14.36 4.88 2.63
N GLN A 184 -15.59 5.10 3.09
CA GLN A 184 -16.70 4.15 3.00
C GLN A 184 -18.01 4.83 2.65
N ASN A 185 -18.80 4.20 1.80
CA ASN A 185 -20.17 4.60 1.50
C ASN A 185 -21.15 4.17 2.60
N GLU A 186 -22.42 4.60 2.48
CA GLU A 186 -23.50 4.18 3.35
C GLU A 186 -23.63 2.63 3.35
N GLY A 187 -23.82 2.06 4.54
CA GLY A 187 -23.86 0.61 4.73
C GLY A 187 -22.50 -0.05 4.96
N GLY A 188 -21.39 0.67 4.71
CA GLY A 188 -20.03 0.19 4.89
C GLY A 188 -19.45 -0.48 3.65
N SER A 189 -18.24 -0.11 3.28
CA SER A 189 -17.57 -0.59 2.07
C SER A 189 -16.47 -1.61 2.36
N PHE A 190 -16.00 -1.72 3.60
CA PHE A 190 -15.07 -2.78 4.01
C PHE A 190 -15.26 -3.21 5.46
N LEU A 191 -14.76 -4.40 5.76
CA LEU A 191 -14.73 -4.97 7.10
C LEU A 191 -13.45 -5.78 7.30
N ASN A 192 -12.64 -5.41 8.28
CA ASN A 192 -11.49 -6.20 8.72
C ASN A 192 -11.94 -7.22 9.80
N TRP A 193 -12.45 -8.36 9.34
CA TRP A 193 -13.09 -9.34 10.22
C TRP A 193 -12.12 -10.42 10.68
N THR A 194 -12.22 -10.79 11.96
CA THR A 194 -11.51 -11.93 12.54
C THR A 194 -12.48 -13.07 12.79
N VAL A 195 -12.15 -14.27 12.32
CA VAL A 195 -12.97 -15.47 12.55
C VAL A 195 -13.08 -15.74 14.05
N PRO A 196 -14.30 -15.77 14.64
CA PRO A 196 -14.49 -15.97 16.07
C PRO A 196 -13.80 -17.21 16.62
N GLY A 197 -13.06 -17.04 17.72
CA GLY A 197 -12.30 -18.12 18.35
C GLY A 197 -10.94 -18.44 17.70
N THR A 198 -10.53 -17.67 16.71
CA THR A 198 -9.24 -17.80 16.03
C THR A 198 -8.49 -16.48 15.99
N SER A 199 -7.26 -16.48 15.45
CA SER A 199 -6.52 -15.28 15.08
C SER A 199 -6.59 -14.96 13.58
N TYR A 200 -7.37 -15.69 12.80
CA TYR A 200 -7.46 -15.53 11.36
C TYR A 200 -8.28 -14.31 10.97
N ARG A 201 -7.67 -13.44 10.19
CA ARG A 201 -8.28 -12.21 9.67
C ARG A 201 -8.63 -12.40 8.21
N ILE A 202 -9.88 -12.16 7.87
CA ILE A 202 -10.44 -12.22 6.52
C ILE A 202 -10.98 -10.82 6.21
N PRO A 203 -10.22 -9.97 5.51
CA PRO A 203 -10.72 -8.68 5.08
C PRO A 203 -11.76 -8.85 3.97
N MET A 204 -12.88 -8.17 4.11
CA MET A 204 -13.99 -8.13 3.16
C MET A 204 -14.14 -6.73 2.63
N PHE A 205 -14.48 -6.56 1.36
CA PHE A 205 -14.56 -5.27 0.68
C PHE A 205 -15.64 -5.27 -0.39
N GLN A 206 -16.16 -4.08 -0.67
CA GLN A 206 -17.07 -3.85 -1.79
C GLN A 206 -16.30 -3.97 -3.12
N THR A 207 -16.92 -4.57 -4.13
CA THR A 207 -16.34 -4.75 -5.46
C THR A 207 -16.82 -3.65 -6.40
N GLY A 208 -15.98 -2.69 -6.75
CA GLY A 208 -16.22 -1.68 -7.77
C GLY A 208 -17.68 -1.26 -7.96
N TRP A 209 -18.27 -1.66 -9.08
CA TRP A 209 -19.67 -1.42 -9.40
C TRP A 209 -20.66 -2.43 -8.76
N GLY A 210 -20.20 -3.30 -7.88
CA GLY A 210 -21.04 -4.27 -7.18
C GLY A 210 -21.03 -5.67 -7.81
N GLU A 211 -22.17 -6.19 -8.25
CA GLU A 211 -22.26 -7.51 -8.87
C GLU A 211 -21.44 -7.60 -10.16
N GLY A 212 -20.72 -8.70 -10.35
CA GLY A 212 -19.90 -8.89 -11.54
C GLY A 212 -18.85 -9.98 -11.40
N GLN A 213 -18.02 -10.11 -12.43
CA GLN A 213 -16.85 -10.98 -12.42
C GLN A 213 -15.59 -10.13 -12.40
N TYR A 214 -14.68 -10.39 -11.47
CA TYR A 214 -13.50 -9.59 -11.23
C TYR A 214 -12.25 -10.44 -11.21
N PRO A 215 -11.22 -10.06 -12.00
CA PRO A 215 -9.95 -10.78 -12.03
C PRO A 215 -9.10 -10.50 -10.81
N ALA A 216 -8.29 -11.49 -10.44
CA ALA A 216 -7.18 -11.33 -9.52
C ALA A 216 -5.86 -11.59 -10.23
N TYR A 217 -4.82 -10.85 -9.84
CA TYR A 217 -3.50 -10.93 -10.46
C TYR A 217 -2.40 -11.05 -9.41
N TRP A 218 -1.47 -11.95 -9.64
CA TRP A 218 -0.21 -11.98 -8.94
C TRP A 218 0.71 -10.89 -9.50
N GLY A 219 1.08 -9.92 -8.67
CA GLY A 219 2.15 -8.97 -8.97
C GLY A 219 3.50 -9.61 -8.68
N GLN A 220 4.42 -9.52 -9.63
CA GLN A 220 5.77 -10.09 -9.56
C GLN A 220 6.80 -8.98 -9.70
N ASP A 221 7.85 -9.04 -8.88
CA ASP A 221 9.00 -8.13 -8.93
C ASP A 221 9.93 -8.44 -10.13
N GLU A 222 11.00 -7.65 -10.32
CA GLU A 222 11.96 -7.83 -11.41
C GLU A 222 12.61 -9.22 -11.44
N GLU A 223 12.69 -9.92 -10.31
CA GLU A 223 13.18 -11.29 -10.25
C GLU A 223 12.10 -12.36 -10.41
N GLY A 224 10.88 -11.96 -10.73
CA GLY A 224 9.74 -12.85 -10.93
C GLY A 224 9.17 -13.44 -9.64
N ARG A 225 9.47 -12.86 -8.47
CA ARG A 225 8.92 -13.29 -7.20
C ARG A 225 7.59 -12.60 -6.93
N VAL A 226 6.62 -13.33 -6.39
CA VAL A 226 5.35 -12.79 -5.97
C VAL A 226 5.57 -11.77 -4.85
N CYS A 227 5.14 -10.53 -5.07
CA CYS A 227 5.24 -9.42 -4.12
C CYS A 227 3.88 -8.90 -3.66
N GLN A 228 2.81 -9.18 -4.40
CA GLN A 228 1.44 -8.80 -4.05
C GLN A 228 0.39 -9.64 -4.79
N LEU A 229 -0.87 -9.56 -4.31
CA LEU A 229 -2.07 -10.03 -5.01
C LEU A 229 -2.99 -8.83 -5.20
N VAL A 230 -3.38 -8.53 -6.44
CA VAL A 230 -4.29 -7.42 -6.79
C VAL A 230 -5.61 -7.99 -7.30
N VAL A 231 -6.72 -7.48 -6.78
CA VAL A 231 -8.06 -7.69 -7.36
C VAL A 231 -8.47 -6.38 -8.02
N TRP A 232 -8.74 -6.43 -9.31
CA TRP A 232 -9.02 -5.26 -10.13
C TRP A 232 -10.51 -5.17 -10.46
N PHE A 233 -11.13 -4.03 -10.19
CA PHE A 233 -12.58 -3.84 -10.33
C PHE A 233 -12.96 -2.95 -11.50
N VAL A 234 -12.21 -1.87 -11.71
CA VAL A 234 -12.61 -0.82 -12.67
C VAL A 234 -11.41 -0.42 -13.51
N ASP A 235 -11.58 -0.51 -14.82
CA ASP A 235 -10.66 0.11 -15.77
C ASP A 235 -11.07 1.57 -16.00
N LEU A 236 -10.21 2.47 -15.60
CA LEU A 236 -10.42 3.90 -15.81
C LEU A 236 -9.98 4.36 -17.22
N GLU A 237 -9.25 3.52 -17.96
CA GLU A 237 -8.73 3.87 -19.30
C GLU A 237 -9.67 3.45 -20.44
N GLU A 238 -10.67 2.59 -20.19
CA GLU A 238 -11.70 2.29 -21.20
C GLU A 238 -12.61 3.51 -21.45
N GLY A 239 -12.14 4.46 -22.24
CA GLY A 239 -12.94 5.58 -22.74
C GLY A 239 -12.25 6.93 -22.77
N GLU A 240 -11.02 7.10 -22.34
CA GLU A 240 -10.35 8.39 -22.30
C GLU A 240 -8.98 8.44 -22.97
N ASN A 241 -8.67 9.62 -23.48
CA ASN A 241 -7.53 9.97 -24.30
C ASN A 241 -6.19 9.88 -23.51
N PRO A 242 -5.12 9.28 -24.04
CA PRO A 242 -3.85 9.04 -23.32
C PRO A 242 -3.06 10.30 -22.93
N GLU A 243 -3.56 11.49 -23.18
CA GLU A 243 -2.81 12.75 -23.02
C GLU A 243 -3.04 13.53 -21.71
N GLU A 244 -3.94 13.11 -20.81
CA GLU A 244 -4.04 13.74 -19.49
C GLU A 244 -3.20 12.99 -18.44
N ALA A 245 -1.90 13.11 -18.61
CA ALA A 245 -0.92 12.53 -17.74
C ALA A 245 -0.87 13.22 -16.36
N PHE A 246 -0.87 12.40 -15.30
CA PHE A 246 -0.17 12.53 -14.04
C PHE A 246 0.13 13.95 -13.55
N ASP A 247 -0.65 14.46 -12.62
CA ASP A 247 -0.32 15.69 -11.91
C ASP A 247 0.50 15.41 -10.65
N ILE A 248 1.83 15.46 -10.77
CA ILE A 248 2.81 15.41 -9.67
C ILE A 248 2.49 16.45 -8.59
N ARG A 249 1.85 17.54 -8.97
CA ARG A 249 1.63 18.77 -8.16
C ARG A 249 0.81 18.53 -6.88
N THR A 250 0.06 17.44 -6.81
CA THR A 250 -0.72 17.13 -5.59
C THR A 250 0.11 16.43 -4.50
N ASN A 251 1.22 15.76 -4.85
CA ASN A 251 2.15 15.17 -3.87
C ASN A 251 3.43 16.00 -3.69
N LEU A 252 3.61 17.01 -4.50
CA LEU A 252 4.78 17.86 -4.49
C LEU A 252 4.33 19.31 -4.35
N SER A 253 4.90 20.05 -3.40
CA SER A 253 4.76 21.51 -3.40
C SER A 253 5.51 22.10 -4.59
N VAL A 254 5.24 23.36 -4.89
CA VAL A 254 6.06 24.13 -5.85
C VAL A 254 7.53 23.98 -5.43
N LEU A 255 8.39 23.58 -6.38
CA LEU A 255 9.80 23.44 -6.15
C LEU A 255 10.48 24.81 -6.28
N GLU A 256 11.29 25.18 -5.30
CA GLU A 256 12.05 26.42 -5.28
C GLU A 256 13.54 26.11 -5.50
N PRO A 257 14.22 26.83 -6.41
CA PRO A 257 15.65 26.64 -6.60
C PRO A 257 16.45 27.11 -5.39
N VAL A 258 17.41 26.31 -4.96
CA VAL A 258 18.39 26.63 -3.91
C VAL A 258 19.80 26.32 -4.41
N GLN A 259 20.82 26.71 -3.65
CA GLN A 259 22.20 26.46 -4.06
C GLN A 259 22.53 24.97 -4.21
N GLU A 260 21.92 24.14 -3.38
CA GLU A 260 22.09 22.69 -3.33
C GLU A 260 21.21 21.92 -4.34
N GLY A 261 20.27 22.59 -5.01
CA GLY A 261 19.33 21.97 -5.95
C GLY A 261 17.95 22.60 -5.94
N TRP A 262 16.93 21.78 -5.81
CA TRP A 262 15.52 22.19 -5.75
C TRP A 262 14.88 21.70 -4.46
N LYS A 263 14.33 22.60 -3.67
CA LYS A 263 13.64 22.27 -2.42
C LYS A 263 12.13 22.36 -2.57
N GLY A 264 11.43 21.55 -1.79
CA GLY A 264 9.97 21.57 -1.68
C GLY A 264 9.49 20.67 -0.55
N ARG A 265 8.25 20.26 -0.64
CA ARG A 265 7.66 19.24 0.24
C ARG A 265 7.10 18.12 -0.63
N VAL A 266 7.24 16.89 -0.17
CA VAL A 266 6.74 15.69 -0.85
C VAL A 266 5.89 14.85 0.10
N ARG A 267 4.78 14.34 -0.40
CA ARG A 267 4.00 13.29 0.24
C ARG A 267 4.45 11.93 -0.31
N LEU A 268 4.84 11.05 0.58
CA LEU A 268 5.21 9.68 0.24
C LEU A 268 4.13 8.74 0.80
N ARG A 269 3.16 8.37 -0.02
CA ARG A 269 1.99 7.60 0.43
C ARG A 269 2.34 6.28 1.09
N ASP A 270 3.41 5.65 0.65
CA ASP A 270 3.87 4.39 1.24
C ASP A 270 4.44 4.58 2.63
N TRP A 271 5.08 5.73 2.84
CA TRP A 271 5.59 6.13 4.13
C TRP A 271 4.44 6.56 5.05
N GLU A 272 3.43 7.25 4.54
CA GLU A 272 2.20 7.57 5.28
C GLU A 272 1.53 6.29 5.79
N GLY A 273 1.41 5.27 4.93
CA GLY A 273 0.86 3.97 5.31
C GLY A 273 1.70 3.21 6.34
N PHE A 274 3.04 3.34 6.28
CA PHE A 274 3.94 2.71 7.25
C PHE A 274 3.92 3.44 8.59
N PHE A 275 4.03 4.77 8.60
CA PHE A 275 4.10 5.58 9.81
C PHE A 275 2.73 5.97 10.38
N GLU A 276 1.63 5.55 9.77
CA GLU A 276 0.25 5.89 10.14
C GLU A 276 0.04 7.42 10.29
N ALA A 277 0.74 8.20 9.47
CA ALA A 277 0.73 9.65 9.50
C ALA A 277 0.54 10.23 8.10
N GLU A 278 -0.53 11.01 7.92
CA GLU A 278 -0.73 11.82 6.71
C GLU A 278 0.10 13.11 6.84
N ASP A 279 1.31 13.10 6.30
CA ASP A 279 2.17 14.28 6.34
C ASP A 279 2.96 14.44 5.05
N SER A 280 3.46 15.66 4.85
CA SER A 280 4.39 15.98 3.78
C SER A 280 5.77 16.26 4.38
N TYR A 281 6.79 15.64 3.78
CA TYR A 281 8.16 15.73 4.25
C TYR A 281 8.93 16.79 3.48
N SER A 282 9.88 17.44 4.13
CA SER A 282 10.80 18.35 3.45
C SER A 282 11.64 17.58 2.43
N LEU A 283 11.68 18.07 1.18
CA LEU A 283 12.39 17.44 0.07
C LEU A 283 13.48 18.37 -0.46
N LEU A 284 14.65 17.80 -0.74
CA LEU A 284 15.68 18.39 -1.57
C LEU A 284 16.01 17.44 -2.73
N VAL A 285 15.87 17.91 -3.96
CA VAL A 285 16.41 17.26 -5.16
C VAL A 285 17.77 17.87 -5.47
N CYS A 286 18.83 17.06 -5.48
CA CYS A 286 20.22 17.54 -5.55
C CYS A 286 20.58 18.26 -6.86
N SER A 287 21.63 19.08 -6.79
CA SER A 287 22.06 20.11 -7.72
C SER A 287 22.43 19.70 -9.16
N ASP A 288 22.44 18.42 -9.47
CA ASP A 288 22.66 17.95 -10.85
C ASP A 288 21.47 18.21 -11.77
N VAL A 289 20.35 18.62 -11.20
CA VAL A 289 19.08 18.94 -11.87
C VAL A 289 19.05 20.43 -12.20
N LYS A 290 18.90 20.77 -13.47
CA LYS A 290 19.11 22.13 -13.99
C LYS A 290 17.83 22.93 -14.21
N SER A 291 16.68 22.28 -14.23
CA SER A 291 15.39 22.93 -14.46
C SER A 291 14.33 22.35 -13.52
N GLU A 292 13.25 23.13 -13.33
CA GLU A 292 12.08 22.69 -12.56
C GLU A 292 11.48 21.41 -13.15
N GLU A 293 11.38 21.33 -14.49
CA GLU A 293 10.88 20.14 -15.20
C GLU A 293 11.74 18.88 -14.92
N GLU A 294 13.08 19.02 -14.92
CA GLU A 294 13.97 17.92 -14.55
C GLU A 294 13.81 17.54 -13.07
N ALA A 295 13.51 18.50 -12.19
CA ALA A 295 13.25 18.24 -10.78
C ALA A 295 11.92 17.52 -10.56
N GLU A 296 10.89 17.90 -11.30
CA GLU A 296 9.59 17.19 -11.30
C GLU A 296 9.74 15.72 -11.76
N ILE A 297 10.46 15.48 -12.86
CA ILE A 297 10.77 14.11 -13.35
C ILE A 297 11.59 13.33 -12.29
N ALA A 298 12.52 13.99 -11.61
CA ALA A 298 13.25 13.34 -10.53
C ALA A 298 12.33 12.95 -9.37
N CYS A 299 11.34 13.77 -9.04
CA CYS A 299 10.36 13.45 -8.01
C CYS A 299 9.46 12.28 -8.41
N GLU A 300 9.07 12.15 -9.67
CA GLU A 300 8.36 10.95 -10.17
C GLU A 300 9.18 9.69 -9.88
N LYS A 301 10.46 9.73 -10.19
CA LYS A 301 11.36 8.61 -9.90
C LYS A 301 11.45 8.31 -8.40
N LEU A 302 11.51 9.32 -7.54
CA LEU A 302 11.46 9.15 -6.09
C LEU A 302 10.17 8.45 -5.66
N LEU A 303 9.03 8.90 -6.18
CA LEU A 303 7.71 8.32 -5.86
C LEU A 303 7.60 6.85 -6.25
N THR A 304 8.23 6.42 -7.35
CA THR A 304 8.25 5.00 -7.74
C THR A 304 9.17 4.14 -6.87
N GLN A 305 10.15 4.74 -6.19
CA GLN A 305 11.18 4.04 -5.41
C GLN A 305 10.96 4.12 -3.89
N GLN A 306 9.98 4.89 -3.43
CA GLN A 306 9.78 5.17 -2.01
C GLN A 306 9.62 3.90 -1.16
N TYR A 307 8.95 2.87 -1.67
CA TYR A 307 8.79 1.57 -1.03
C TYR A 307 10.09 0.84 -0.83
N ALA A 308 10.80 0.63 -1.93
CA ALA A 308 12.07 -0.09 -1.89
C ALA A 308 13.06 0.61 -0.96
N ALA A 309 13.10 1.94 -0.98
CA ALA A 309 13.95 2.73 -0.11
C ALA A 309 13.60 2.52 1.36
N LEU A 310 12.32 2.62 1.73
CA LEU A 310 11.87 2.42 3.10
C LEU A 310 12.13 0.99 3.58
N ASP A 311 11.84 0.01 2.73
CA ASP A 311 12.04 -1.41 3.05
C ASP A 311 13.51 -1.72 3.35
N VAL A 312 14.42 -1.24 2.53
CA VAL A 312 15.87 -1.39 2.73
C VAL A 312 16.32 -0.72 4.02
N MET A 313 15.85 0.52 4.29
CA MET A 313 16.18 1.25 5.51
C MET A 313 15.71 0.51 6.76
N MET A 314 14.45 0.07 6.79
CA MET A 314 13.86 -0.59 7.96
C MET A 314 14.40 -2.01 8.16
N THR A 315 14.69 -2.73 7.09
CA THR A 315 15.34 -4.06 7.17
C THR A 315 16.75 -3.93 7.74
N ALA A 316 17.53 -2.97 7.26
CA ALA A 316 18.89 -2.74 7.75
C ALA A 316 18.90 -2.24 9.21
N LEU A 317 17.92 -1.40 9.57
CA LEU A 317 17.74 -0.96 10.95
C LEU A 317 17.40 -2.15 11.86
N LEU A 318 16.51 -3.05 11.44
CA LEU A 318 16.15 -4.24 12.22
C LEU A 318 17.37 -5.10 12.53
N ASP A 319 18.25 -5.31 11.54
CA ASP A 319 19.48 -6.08 11.70
C ASP A 319 20.47 -5.39 12.66
N ARG A 320 20.52 -4.06 12.65
CA ARG A 320 21.44 -3.26 13.47
C ARG A 320 20.91 -2.96 14.88
N TYR A 321 19.60 -2.91 15.04
CA TYR A 321 18.93 -2.41 16.23
C TYR A 321 19.38 -3.08 17.56
N PRO A 322 19.58 -4.41 17.65
CA PRO A 322 20.07 -5.02 18.88
C PRO A 322 21.47 -4.54 19.31
N ILE A 323 22.32 -4.17 18.33
CA ILE A 323 23.63 -3.61 18.60
C ILE A 323 23.50 -2.16 19.06
N MET A 324 22.61 -1.40 18.43
CA MET A 324 22.33 0.00 18.83
C MET A 324 21.76 0.05 20.25
N GLN A 325 20.89 -0.88 20.65
CA GLN A 325 20.41 -0.96 22.05
C GLN A 325 21.59 -1.02 23.03
N LEU A 326 22.60 -1.84 22.76
CA LEU A 326 23.79 -1.93 23.60
C LEU A 326 24.64 -0.65 23.58
N GLU A 327 24.78 0.00 22.42
CA GLU A 327 25.51 1.26 22.26
C GLU A 327 24.84 2.40 23.06
N TYR A 328 23.49 2.42 23.12
CA TYR A 328 22.70 3.35 23.94
C TYR A 328 22.53 2.92 25.42
N GLY A 329 23.16 1.83 25.83
CA GLY A 329 23.19 1.35 27.21
C GLY A 329 21.95 0.55 27.63
N HIS A 330 21.18 0.08 26.68
CA HIS A 330 20.02 -0.80 26.90
C HIS A 330 20.36 -2.25 26.60
N THR A 331 19.61 -3.17 27.20
CA THR A 331 19.68 -4.59 26.87
C THR A 331 18.31 -5.11 26.48
N MET A 332 18.23 -6.22 25.76
CA MET A 332 16.95 -6.86 25.44
C MET A 332 16.10 -7.19 26.69
N ALA A 333 16.75 -7.35 27.86
CA ALA A 333 16.05 -7.61 29.11
C ALA A 333 15.38 -6.35 29.70
N ASP A 334 15.90 -5.16 29.38
CA ASP A 334 15.37 -3.90 29.92
C ASP A 334 14.04 -3.50 29.28
N ASN A 335 13.89 -3.82 27.99
CA ASN A 335 12.72 -3.43 27.16
C ASN A 335 12.28 -1.99 27.42
N ALA A 336 13.24 -1.05 27.38
CA ALA A 336 13.04 0.34 27.70
C ALA A 336 12.01 0.99 26.75
N PRO A 337 11.10 1.85 27.25
CA PRO A 337 10.08 2.47 26.39
C PRO A 337 10.66 3.29 25.24
N GLU A 338 11.81 3.93 25.43
CA GLU A 338 12.50 4.73 24.42
C GLU A 338 13.19 3.85 23.36
N MET A 339 13.55 2.61 23.72
CA MET A 339 14.21 1.66 22.84
C MET A 339 13.73 0.22 23.10
N PRO A 340 12.44 -0.07 22.86
CA PRO A 340 11.84 -1.37 23.14
C PRO A 340 12.41 -2.45 22.23
N ASN A 341 12.15 -3.72 22.58
CA ASN A 341 12.51 -4.83 21.71
C ASN A 341 11.66 -4.80 20.44
N VAL A 342 12.33 -4.79 19.28
CA VAL A 342 11.72 -4.83 17.96
C VAL A 342 11.98 -6.21 17.35
N LEU A 343 10.92 -6.88 16.92
CA LEU A 343 10.98 -8.20 16.30
C LEU A 343 10.62 -8.16 14.80
N ASP A 344 9.89 -7.15 14.39
CA ASP A 344 9.48 -6.92 13.01
C ASP A 344 9.76 -5.48 12.61
N LYS A 345 10.17 -5.26 11.36
CA LYS A 345 10.48 -3.91 10.85
C LYS A 345 9.30 -2.95 10.92
N ASN A 346 8.07 -3.45 10.91
CA ASN A 346 6.87 -2.62 11.02
C ASN A 346 6.72 -1.99 12.42
N ASP A 347 7.36 -2.57 13.45
CA ASP A 347 7.35 -2.01 14.80
C ASP A 347 8.06 -0.63 14.86
N PHE A 348 8.95 -0.34 13.89
CA PHE A 348 9.63 0.96 13.80
C PHE A 348 8.68 2.12 13.46
N SER A 349 7.49 1.86 12.95
CA SER A 349 6.49 2.88 12.69
C SER A 349 6.12 3.69 13.94
N ALA A 350 6.17 3.08 15.12
CA ALA A 350 5.90 3.74 16.39
C ALA A 350 7.14 4.45 17.00
N LEU A 351 8.34 4.19 16.45
CA LEU A 351 9.61 4.65 17.03
C LEU A 351 10.30 5.72 16.20
N LEU A 352 9.91 5.86 14.94
CA LEU A 352 10.49 6.78 13.97
C LEU A 352 9.43 7.71 13.39
N TYR A 353 9.85 8.93 13.06
CA TYR A 353 9.03 9.89 12.33
C TYR A 353 9.87 10.61 11.27
N PRO A 354 9.54 10.49 9.97
CA PRO A 354 10.30 11.12 8.90
C PRO A 354 10.26 12.64 8.99
N LYS A 355 11.40 13.29 8.77
CA LYS A 355 11.55 14.76 8.81
C LYS A 355 11.86 15.34 7.44
N ARG A 356 12.89 14.81 6.79
CA ARG A 356 13.37 15.31 5.51
C ARG A 356 13.96 14.22 4.64
N ILE A 357 13.88 14.46 3.34
CA ILE A 357 14.34 13.54 2.30
C ILE A 357 15.25 14.31 1.35
N VAL A 358 16.38 13.71 1.00
CA VAL A 358 17.28 14.20 -0.04
C VAL A 358 17.33 13.15 -1.13
N PHE A 359 17.02 13.53 -2.35
CA PHE A 359 17.06 12.66 -3.51
C PHE A 359 18.10 13.12 -4.54
N ASN A 360 18.98 12.21 -4.92
CA ASN A 360 19.91 12.43 -6.03
C ASN A 360 19.53 11.49 -7.19
N PRO A 361 18.86 11.99 -8.24
CA PRO A 361 18.36 11.17 -9.34
C PRO A 361 19.47 10.52 -10.16
N ASN A 362 20.64 11.20 -10.28
CA ASN A 362 21.78 10.72 -11.08
C ASN A 362 22.52 9.58 -10.39
N GLN A 363 22.61 9.62 -9.08
CA GLN A 363 23.23 8.57 -8.28
C GLN A 363 22.23 7.50 -7.83
N ASN A 364 20.94 7.71 -8.10
CA ASN A 364 19.84 6.90 -7.61
C ASN A 364 19.90 6.70 -6.09
N THR A 365 20.14 7.80 -5.36
CA THR A 365 20.35 7.78 -3.90
C THR A 365 19.22 8.52 -3.21
N ILE A 366 18.59 7.86 -2.24
CA ILE A 366 17.60 8.45 -1.35
C ILE A 366 18.21 8.46 0.06
N ALA A 367 18.28 9.63 0.65
CA ALA A 367 18.69 9.83 2.04
C ALA A 367 17.49 10.35 2.84
N ALA A 368 17.21 9.75 3.98
CA ALA A 368 16.11 10.16 4.83
C ALA A 368 16.58 10.39 6.27
N ALA A 369 16.11 11.47 6.87
CA ALA A 369 16.30 11.78 8.27
C ALA A 369 14.99 11.66 9.04
N PHE A 370 15.06 11.06 10.22
CA PHE A 370 13.93 10.77 11.11
C PHE A 370 14.20 11.34 12.50
N SER A 371 13.18 11.83 13.18
CA SER A 371 13.21 11.82 14.63
C SER A 371 13.01 10.40 15.13
N CYS A 372 13.59 10.05 16.26
CA CYS A 372 13.45 8.72 16.85
C CYS A 372 13.30 8.79 18.36
N THR A 373 12.73 7.76 18.95
CA THR A 373 12.46 7.71 20.39
C THR A 373 13.71 7.55 21.23
N TRP A 374 14.76 6.95 20.71
CA TRP A 374 16.01 6.62 21.44
C TRP A 374 17.09 7.70 21.39
N ASP A 375 16.97 8.65 20.49
CA ASP A 375 17.89 9.81 20.38
C ASP A 375 17.12 11.03 19.86
N THR A 376 16.44 11.71 20.76
CA THR A 376 15.59 12.84 20.42
C THR A 376 16.36 14.09 20.02
N GLU A 377 17.67 14.14 20.31
CA GLU A 377 18.54 15.28 19.98
C GLU A 377 19.16 15.12 18.60
N ASN A 378 19.65 13.93 18.27
CA ASN A 378 20.41 13.69 17.03
C ASN A 378 19.61 12.91 15.98
N GLY A 379 18.46 12.34 16.34
CA GLY A 379 17.61 11.59 15.41
C GLY A 379 18.29 10.36 14.81
N PHE A 380 17.70 9.88 13.73
CA PHE A 380 18.19 8.74 12.93
C PHE A 380 18.21 9.12 11.46
N ALA A 381 19.15 8.58 10.69
CA ALA A 381 19.17 8.72 9.24
C ALA A 381 19.65 7.46 8.55
N ALA A 382 19.17 7.25 7.33
CA ALA A 382 19.63 6.19 6.46
C ALA A 382 19.75 6.69 5.02
N ILE A 383 20.75 6.18 4.31
CA ILE A 383 21.03 6.47 2.90
C ILE A 383 20.99 5.16 2.13
N VAL A 384 20.17 5.11 1.09
CA VAL A 384 20.07 3.95 0.19
C VAL A 384 20.38 4.35 -1.24
N ARG A 385 20.93 3.41 -2.00
CA ARG A 385 21.17 3.52 -3.44
C ARG A 385 20.50 2.35 -4.13
N GLY A 386 19.36 2.64 -4.80
CA GLY A 386 18.49 1.57 -5.29
C GLY A 386 18.06 0.66 -4.13
N GLU A 387 18.37 -0.62 -4.21
CA GLU A 387 18.03 -1.62 -3.18
C GLU A 387 19.17 -1.87 -2.16
N THR A 388 20.16 -1.00 -2.06
CA THR A 388 21.31 -1.23 -1.19
C THR A 388 21.46 -0.11 -0.17
N LEU A 389 21.57 -0.47 1.12
CA LEU A 389 21.96 0.46 2.15
C LEU A 389 23.40 0.96 1.88
N VAL A 390 23.59 2.27 1.90
CA VAL A 390 24.90 2.91 1.79
C VAL A 390 25.46 3.21 3.17
N GLU A 391 24.64 3.85 4.02
CA GLU A 391 25.03 4.28 5.36
C GLU A 391 23.81 4.47 6.25
N MET A 392 23.96 4.30 7.55
CA MET A 392 22.99 4.70 8.56
C MET A 392 23.70 5.28 9.79
N GLY A 393 23.04 6.21 10.47
CA GLY A 393 23.57 6.89 11.64
C GLY A 393 22.60 7.94 12.19
N ASN A 394 23.12 9.05 12.69
CA ASN A 394 22.30 10.16 13.15
C ASN A 394 21.88 11.08 11.99
N GLU A 395 20.96 12.01 12.25
CA GLU A 395 20.37 12.86 11.21
C GLU A 395 21.36 13.80 10.51
N THR A 396 22.59 13.99 11.05
CA THR A 396 23.62 14.82 10.41
C THR A 396 24.17 14.21 9.10
N LEU A 397 23.90 12.93 8.84
CA LEU A 397 24.18 12.29 7.55
C LEU A 397 23.35 12.89 6.41
N VAL A 398 22.20 13.49 6.71
CA VAL A 398 21.30 14.11 5.73
C VAL A 398 21.41 15.63 5.91
N PRO A 399 22.03 16.37 4.97
CA PRO A 399 22.29 17.79 5.13
C PRO A 399 21.03 18.60 5.38
N GLU A 400 21.14 19.60 6.26
CA GLU A 400 20.14 20.64 6.43
C GLU A 400 20.38 21.74 5.42
N TRP A 401 19.32 22.14 4.69
CA TRP A 401 19.34 23.35 3.89
C TRP A 401 18.65 24.49 4.67
N GLN A 402 19.27 25.64 4.68
CA GLN A 402 18.71 26.82 5.32
C GLN A 402 17.49 27.31 4.52
N THR A 403 16.33 27.33 5.15
CA THR A 403 15.23 28.17 4.69
C THR A 403 15.64 29.61 4.95
N GLU A 404 15.88 30.42 3.93
CA GLU A 404 15.88 31.87 4.11
C GLU A 404 14.52 32.25 4.71
N GLN A 405 14.52 32.64 5.98
CA GLN A 405 13.38 33.31 6.57
C GLN A 405 13.19 34.59 5.76
N LYS A 406 12.11 34.69 5.00
CA LYS A 406 11.65 35.98 4.50
C LYS A 406 11.44 36.83 5.75
N SER A 407 12.37 37.75 6.01
CA SER A 407 12.14 38.84 6.94
C SER A 407 10.88 39.56 6.47
N GLU A 408 9.85 39.54 7.28
CA GLU A 408 8.71 40.44 7.08
C GLU A 408 9.25 41.83 6.91
N PRO A 409 8.81 42.59 5.87
CA PRO A 409 9.22 44.00 5.76
C PRO A 409 8.74 44.73 7.02
N ASP A 410 9.69 45.34 7.71
CA ASP A 410 9.43 46.24 8.83
C ASP A 410 8.34 47.22 8.40
N GLN A 411 7.21 47.16 9.08
CA GLN A 411 6.24 48.25 9.06
C GLN A 411 6.87 49.43 9.80
N GLU A 412 7.70 50.19 9.09
CA GLU A 412 8.14 51.50 9.55
C GLU A 412 6.91 52.43 9.59
N GLN A 413 6.65 52.83 10.78
CA GLN A 413 5.85 53.92 11.28
C GLN A 413 5.75 55.11 10.31
N GLU A 414 4.58 55.31 9.69
CA GLU A 414 4.07 56.61 9.29
C GLU A 414 3.08 57.10 10.32
N GLU A 415 3.56 57.60 11.43
CA GLU A 415 2.84 58.50 12.34
C GLU A 415 3.82 59.63 12.71
N SER A 416 3.70 60.74 11.98
CA SER A 416 3.77 62.08 12.52
C SER A 416 4.13 63.09 11.38
N GLU A 417 3.11 63.75 10.89
CA GLU A 417 3.16 65.17 10.46
C GLU A 417 1.82 65.62 9.92
N LEU A 418 0.96 65.98 10.85
CA LEU A 418 -0.21 66.86 10.59
C LEU A 418 -0.48 67.63 11.86
N THR A 419 0.34 68.65 12.12
CA THR A 419 -0.02 69.86 12.88
C THR A 419 0.94 70.95 12.49
N GLU A 420 0.53 71.80 11.57
CA GLU A 420 0.51 73.29 11.61
C GLU A 420 -0.16 73.86 10.36
#